data_5bad60301cc372609cd32209c0649c07
#
_entry.id   5bad60301cc372609cd32209c0649c07
#
_cell.length_a   1.000
_cell.length_b   1.000
_cell.length_c   1.000
_cell.angle_alpha   90.00
_cell.angle_beta   90.00
_cell.angle_gamma   90.00
#
_symmetry.space_group_name_H-M   'P 1'
#
loop_
_entity.id
_entity.type
_entity.pdbx_description
1 polymer ?
#
loop_
_entity_poly.entity_id
_entity_poly.type
_entity_poly.pdbx_seq_one_letter_code
_entity_poly.pdbx_strand_id
1 'polypeptide(L)'
;MNSRQQTILQMVIDQGQVSVTDLAKATGVSEVTIRQDLNTLEKLSYLRRAHGFAVSLDSDDVKTRMMSNYTLKRELAEFAASLVQPGETIFIENGSSNALLARTLGEQKKNVTIITVSSYIAHLLKDAPCEVILLGGVYQKKSESMVGPLTRQCIQQVHFSKAFIGIDGWQPETGFTGRDMMRTDVVNAVLEKECEAIVLTDSSKFGAVHSYSIGPVERFNRVITDSKIRASDLMHLEHSKLTVHVVDI
;
A
#
# COMPACT_ATOMS: atom_id res chain seq x y z
N MET A 1 14.26 -10.28 -7.34
CA MET A 1 14.30 -10.99 -6.04
C MET A 1 13.77 -12.39 -6.25
N ASN A 2 14.43 -13.43 -5.73
CA ASN A 2 13.96 -14.82 -5.83
C ASN A 2 13.01 -15.18 -4.68
N SER A 3 12.34 -16.35 -4.74
CA SER A 3 11.38 -16.79 -3.73
C SER A 3 11.96 -16.88 -2.31
N ARG A 4 13.20 -17.37 -2.18
CA ARG A 4 13.89 -17.44 -0.87
C ARG A 4 14.11 -16.05 -0.28
N GLN A 5 14.55 -15.09 -1.06
CA GLN A 5 14.74 -13.71 -0.62
C GLN A 5 13.41 -13.05 -0.21
N GLN A 6 12.32 -13.39 -0.87
CA GLN A 6 10.97 -12.97 -0.47
C GLN A 6 10.59 -13.54 0.90
N THR A 7 10.83 -14.84 1.12
CA THR A 7 10.59 -15.49 2.42
C THR A 7 11.43 -14.85 3.53
N ILE A 8 12.73 -14.62 3.29
CA ILE A 8 13.62 -13.96 4.24
C ILE A 8 13.09 -12.58 4.61
N LEU A 9 12.75 -11.78 3.62
CA LEU A 9 12.24 -10.42 3.83
C LEU A 9 10.92 -10.42 4.59
N GLN A 10 10.00 -11.33 4.25
CA GLN A 10 8.73 -11.47 4.97
C GLN A 10 8.94 -11.80 6.45
N MET A 11 9.80 -12.78 6.76
CA MET A 11 10.12 -13.13 8.15
C MET A 11 10.70 -11.95 8.93
N VAL A 12 11.60 -11.17 8.29
CA VAL A 12 12.21 -10.01 8.92
C VAL A 12 11.19 -8.89 9.17
N ILE A 13 10.25 -8.68 8.27
CA ILE A 13 9.17 -7.70 8.43
C ILE A 13 8.23 -8.10 9.56
N ASP A 14 7.82 -9.37 9.61
CA ASP A 14 6.85 -9.89 10.59
C ASP A 14 7.41 -9.87 12.02
N GLN A 15 8.70 -10.18 12.18
CA GLN A 15 9.36 -10.31 13.48
C GLN A 15 10.17 -9.07 13.89
N GLY A 16 10.32 -8.09 12.99
CA GLY A 16 11.14 -6.90 13.21
C GLY A 16 12.65 -7.18 13.14
N GLN A 17 13.09 -8.32 13.67
CA GLN A 17 14.48 -8.76 13.68
C GLN A 17 14.55 -10.28 13.69
N VAL A 18 15.43 -10.88 12.84
CA VAL A 18 15.62 -12.34 12.76
C VAL A 18 17.11 -12.66 12.65
N SER A 19 17.57 -13.70 13.35
CA SER A 19 18.97 -14.13 13.28
C SER A 19 19.28 -14.86 11.96
N VAL A 20 20.55 -14.77 11.51
CA VAL A 20 21.03 -15.55 10.36
C VAL A 20 20.80 -17.04 10.53
N THR A 21 20.96 -17.55 11.75
CA THR A 21 20.76 -18.97 12.08
C THR A 21 19.30 -19.38 11.93
N ASP A 22 18.35 -18.55 12.39
CA ASP A 22 16.91 -18.87 12.29
C ASP A 22 16.45 -18.77 10.82
N LEU A 23 16.95 -17.80 10.07
CA LEU A 23 16.71 -17.71 8.63
C LEU A 23 17.25 -18.93 7.88
N ALA A 24 18.43 -19.43 8.25
CA ALA A 24 19.01 -20.63 7.65
C ALA A 24 18.16 -21.88 7.92
N LYS A 25 17.69 -22.05 9.18
CA LYS A 25 16.76 -23.13 9.56
C LYS A 25 15.44 -23.06 8.80
N ALA A 26 14.82 -21.88 8.76
CA ALA A 26 13.51 -21.68 8.12
C ALA A 26 13.54 -21.87 6.61
N THR A 27 14.66 -21.54 5.94
CA THR A 27 14.79 -21.63 4.49
C THR A 27 15.50 -22.91 4.00
N GLY A 28 16.07 -23.70 4.92
CA GLY A 28 16.74 -24.96 4.58
C GLY A 28 18.08 -24.78 3.84
N VAL A 29 18.73 -23.62 3.96
CA VAL A 29 20.03 -23.35 3.32
C VAL A 29 21.11 -22.98 4.34
N SER A 30 22.38 -22.98 3.93
CA SER A 30 23.49 -22.63 4.80
C SER A 30 23.47 -21.15 5.23
N GLU A 31 24.03 -20.83 6.40
CA GLU A 31 24.21 -19.44 6.85
C GLU A 31 25.02 -18.59 5.86
N VAL A 32 25.95 -19.20 5.12
CA VAL A 32 26.72 -18.51 4.07
C VAL A 32 25.79 -18.02 2.97
N THR A 33 24.86 -18.88 2.54
CA THR A 33 23.85 -18.51 1.53
C THR A 33 22.94 -17.41 2.05
N ILE A 34 22.49 -17.51 3.31
CA ILE A 34 21.69 -16.45 3.93
C ILE A 34 22.44 -15.12 3.97
N ARG A 35 23.72 -15.11 4.36
CA ARG A 35 24.53 -13.87 4.38
C ARG A 35 24.64 -13.25 2.99
N GLN A 36 24.74 -14.04 1.92
CA GLN A 36 24.72 -13.55 0.53
C GLN A 36 23.38 -12.93 0.15
N ASP A 37 22.28 -13.60 0.50
CA ASP A 37 20.93 -13.06 0.26
C ASP A 37 20.70 -11.76 1.04
N LEU A 38 21.08 -11.73 2.32
CA LEU A 38 20.98 -10.53 3.16
C LEU A 38 21.83 -9.38 2.62
N ASN A 39 23.04 -9.64 2.10
CA ASN A 39 23.85 -8.62 1.43
C ASN A 39 23.13 -8.02 0.21
N THR A 40 22.46 -8.87 -0.57
CA THR A 40 21.70 -8.42 -1.74
C THR A 40 20.50 -7.58 -1.31
N LEU A 41 19.74 -8.04 -0.32
CA LEU A 41 18.56 -7.33 0.20
C LEU A 41 18.94 -5.98 0.85
N GLU A 42 20.06 -5.93 1.57
CA GLU A 42 20.58 -4.70 2.16
C GLU A 42 21.03 -3.69 1.10
N LYS A 43 21.77 -4.13 0.06
CA LYS A 43 22.15 -3.26 -1.09
C LYS A 43 20.94 -2.68 -1.82
N LEU A 44 19.84 -3.41 -1.86
CA LEU A 44 18.56 -2.97 -2.43
C LEU A 44 17.70 -2.15 -1.44
N SER A 45 18.22 -1.91 -0.23
CA SER A 45 17.52 -1.16 0.83
C SER A 45 16.20 -1.77 1.27
N TYR A 46 16.10 -3.10 1.32
CA TYR A 46 14.89 -3.79 1.82
C TYR A 46 14.98 -4.14 3.32
N LEU A 47 16.16 -4.24 3.87
CA LEU A 47 16.43 -4.52 5.27
C LEU A 47 17.79 -3.94 5.67
N ARG A 48 18.12 -3.97 6.95
CA ARG A 48 19.44 -3.64 7.50
C ARG A 48 20.03 -4.85 8.19
N ARG A 49 21.34 -5.00 8.13
CA ARG A 49 22.09 -6.02 8.88
C ARG A 49 22.71 -5.43 10.14
N ALA A 50 22.60 -6.14 11.26
CA ALA A 50 23.20 -5.76 12.53
C ALA A 50 23.69 -7.01 13.27
N HIS A 51 25.01 -7.15 13.45
CA HIS A 51 25.66 -8.16 14.30
C HIS A 51 25.05 -9.57 14.24
N GLY A 52 24.93 -10.16 13.06
CA GLY A 52 24.36 -11.51 12.88
C GLY A 52 22.84 -11.58 12.76
N PHE A 53 22.17 -10.45 12.73
CA PHE A 53 20.74 -10.32 12.53
C PHE A 53 20.40 -9.58 11.25
N ALA A 54 19.27 -9.90 10.66
CA ALA A 54 18.54 -9.07 9.71
C ALA A 54 17.47 -8.28 10.48
N VAL A 55 17.39 -6.98 10.22
CA VAL A 55 16.49 -6.05 10.93
C VAL A 55 15.61 -5.35 9.89
N SER A 56 14.31 -5.29 10.14
CA SER A 56 13.38 -4.58 9.28
C SER A 56 13.71 -3.10 9.23
N LEU A 57 13.48 -2.49 8.07
CA LEU A 57 13.47 -1.05 7.95
C LEU A 57 12.21 -0.48 8.61
N ASP A 58 12.18 0.84 8.76
CA ASP A 58 11.01 1.55 9.29
C ASP A 58 9.75 1.14 8.53
N SER A 59 8.66 0.94 9.25
CA SER A 59 7.36 0.52 8.71
C SER A 59 6.77 1.48 7.65
N ASP A 60 7.34 2.67 7.50
CA ASP A 60 6.91 3.67 6.53
C ASP A 60 7.64 3.60 5.17
N ASP A 61 8.70 2.79 5.03
CA ASP A 61 9.36 2.60 3.72
C ASP A 61 8.45 1.84 2.75
N VAL A 62 8.07 2.52 1.67
CA VAL A 62 7.11 2.02 0.68
C VAL A 62 7.63 0.79 -0.08
N LYS A 63 8.93 0.72 -0.36
CA LYS A 63 9.53 -0.43 -1.06
C LYS A 63 9.47 -1.68 -0.21
N THR A 64 9.85 -1.55 1.06
CA THR A 64 9.80 -2.65 2.03
C THR A 64 8.36 -3.12 2.22
N ARG A 65 7.42 -2.20 2.41
CA ARG A 65 5.99 -2.52 2.54
C ARG A 65 5.41 -3.18 1.28
N MET A 66 5.86 -2.80 0.10
CA MET A 66 5.41 -3.40 -1.17
C MET A 66 5.84 -4.85 -1.29
N MET A 67 7.00 -5.21 -0.74
CA MET A 67 7.51 -6.58 -0.79
C MET A 67 6.90 -7.50 0.28
N SER A 68 6.36 -6.93 1.36
CA SER A 68 5.57 -7.67 2.35
C SER A 68 4.26 -8.14 1.74
N ASN A 69 3.96 -9.44 1.84
CA ASN A 69 2.77 -10.05 1.23
C ASN A 69 2.64 -9.70 -0.27
N TYR A 70 3.77 -9.70 -0.99
CA TYR A 70 3.82 -9.23 -2.39
C TYR A 70 2.80 -9.93 -3.29
N THR A 71 2.73 -11.26 -3.24
CA THR A 71 1.79 -12.04 -4.08
C THR A 71 0.34 -11.63 -3.81
N LEU A 72 -0.04 -11.57 -2.53
CA LEU A 72 -1.37 -11.16 -2.10
C LEU A 72 -1.71 -9.74 -2.62
N LYS A 73 -0.82 -8.78 -2.39
CA LYS A 73 -1.06 -7.39 -2.83
C LYS A 73 -1.08 -7.25 -4.35
N ARG A 74 -0.36 -8.12 -5.08
CA ARG A 74 -0.42 -8.14 -6.53
C ARG A 74 -1.79 -8.60 -7.02
N GLU A 75 -2.36 -9.67 -6.47
CA GLU A 75 -3.70 -10.13 -6.83
C GLU A 75 -4.77 -9.05 -6.53
N LEU A 76 -4.66 -8.38 -5.36
CA LEU A 76 -5.52 -7.23 -5.03
C LEU A 76 -5.38 -6.10 -6.06
N ALA A 77 -4.15 -5.79 -6.47
CA ALA A 77 -3.86 -4.74 -7.45
C ALA A 77 -4.38 -5.10 -8.85
N GLU A 78 -4.27 -6.36 -9.27
CA GLU A 78 -4.82 -6.86 -10.54
C GLU A 78 -6.35 -6.75 -10.56
N PHE A 79 -7.02 -7.13 -9.47
CA PHE A 79 -8.46 -6.95 -9.33
C PHE A 79 -8.83 -5.45 -9.36
N ALA A 80 -8.16 -4.61 -8.59
CA ALA A 80 -8.41 -3.17 -8.57
C ALA A 80 -8.21 -2.53 -9.96
N ALA A 81 -7.17 -2.96 -10.71
CA ALA A 81 -6.90 -2.50 -12.06
C ALA A 81 -8.02 -2.88 -13.04
N SER A 82 -8.74 -4.00 -12.82
CA SER A 82 -9.87 -4.40 -13.66
C SER A 82 -11.06 -3.43 -13.57
N LEU A 83 -11.18 -2.69 -12.47
CA LEU A 83 -12.23 -1.68 -12.26
C LEU A 83 -11.96 -0.35 -12.98
N VAL A 84 -10.75 -0.17 -13.48
CA VAL A 84 -10.34 1.08 -14.15
C VAL A 84 -10.58 0.95 -15.66
N GLN A 85 -11.31 1.91 -16.23
CA GLN A 85 -11.61 1.95 -17.65
C GLN A 85 -10.56 2.79 -18.43
N PRO A 86 -10.31 2.48 -19.71
CA PRO A 86 -9.49 3.33 -20.55
C PRO A 86 -10.05 4.77 -20.63
N GLY A 87 -9.17 5.76 -20.57
CA GLY A 87 -9.55 7.18 -20.62
C GLY A 87 -9.92 7.78 -19.27
N GLU A 88 -9.98 6.99 -18.20
CA GLU A 88 -10.28 7.54 -16.87
C GLU A 88 -9.11 8.35 -16.30
N THR A 89 -9.48 9.38 -15.53
CA THR A 89 -8.58 10.06 -14.59
C THR A 89 -8.88 9.56 -13.20
N ILE A 90 -7.88 8.97 -12.55
CA ILE A 90 -8.00 8.36 -11.23
C ILE A 90 -6.97 8.93 -10.24
N PHE A 91 -7.34 8.94 -8.96
CA PHE A 91 -6.41 9.27 -7.89
C PHE A 91 -5.87 7.97 -7.25
N ILE A 92 -4.56 7.86 -7.12
CA ILE A 92 -3.90 6.78 -6.40
C ILE A 92 -3.11 7.38 -5.25
N GLU A 93 -3.59 7.13 -4.02
CA GLU A 93 -2.92 7.53 -2.79
C GLU A 93 -1.60 6.76 -2.62
N ASN A 94 -0.71 7.22 -1.76
CA ASN A 94 0.50 6.49 -1.47
C ASN A 94 0.18 5.18 -0.70
N GLY A 95 1.05 4.22 -0.80
CA GLY A 95 0.90 2.94 -0.12
C GLY A 95 1.33 1.77 -0.99
N SER A 96 1.63 0.64 -0.35
CA SER A 96 2.23 -0.49 -1.05
C SER A 96 1.27 -1.20 -2.01
N SER A 97 0.01 -1.40 -1.63
CA SER A 97 -1.01 -1.97 -2.53
C SER A 97 -1.32 -1.02 -3.69
N ASN A 98 -1.41 0.29 -3.40
CA ASN A 98 -1.61 1.34 -4.37
C ASN A 98 -0.43 1.46 -5.36
N ALA A 99 0.81 1.29 -4.90
CA ALA A 99 1.97 1.25 -5.78
C ALA A 99 1.95 0.05 -6.73
N LEU A 100 1.48 -1.11 -6.27
CA LEU A 100 1.28 -2.29 -7.14
C LEU A 100 0.14 -2.07 -8.13
N LEU A 101 -0.97 -1.44 -7.73
CA LEU A 101 -2.04 -1.04 -8.65
C LEU A 101 -1.50 -0.12 -9.75
N ALA A 102 -0.76 0.92 -9.40
CA ALA A 102 -0.16 1.83 -10.36
C ALA A 102 0.78 1.09 -11.33
N ARG A 103 1.61 0.18 -10.82
CA ARG A 103 2.47 -0.68 -11.64
C ARG A 103 1.67 -1.53 -12.60
N THR A 104 0.63 -2.23 -12.13
CA THR A 104 -0.24 -3.07 -12.95
C THR A 104 -0.88 -2.28 -14.08
N LEU A 105 -1.39 -1.07 -13.81
CA LEU A 105 -1.97 -0.19 -14.82
C LEU A 105 -0.94 0.23 -15.87
N GLY A 106 0.29 0.56 -15.45
CA GLY A 106 1.39 0.89 -16.35
C GLY A 106 1.83 -0.30 -17.24
N GLU A 107 1.93 -1.50 -16.67
CA GLU A 107 2.28 -2.74 -17.37
C GLU A 107 1.19 -3.16 -18.37
N GLN A 108 -0.08 -3.00 -18.02
CA GLN A 108 -1.23 -3.25 -18.90
C GLN A 108 -1.39 -2.18 -20.01
N LYS A 109 -0.55 -1.14 -20.00
CA LYS A 109 -0.58 -0.02 -20.96
C LYS A 109 -1.97 0.62 -21.08
N LYS A 110 -2.70 0.71 -19.97
CA LYS A 110 -3.99 1.39 -19.95
C LYS A 110 -3.79 2.88 -20.23
N ASN A 111 -4.57 3.41 -21.17
CA ASN A 111 -4.61 4.85 -21.42
C ASN A 111 -5.42 5.52 -20.30
N VAL A 112 -4.74 5.90 -19.21
CA VAL A 112 -5.32 6.54 -18.03
C VAL A 112 -4.46 7.70 -17.59
N THR A 113 -5.06 8.68 -16.92
CA THR A 113 -4.34 9.74 -16.20
C THR A 113 -4.33 9.38 -14.71
N ILE A 114 -3.15 9.23 -14.13
CA ILE A 114 -2.96 8.90 -12.71
C ILE A 114 -2.55 10.16 -11.95
N ILE A 115 -3.41 10.63 -11.06
CA ILE A 115 -3.10 11.70 -10.11
C ILE A 115 -2.61 11.04 -8.82
N THR A 116 -1.49 11.47 -8.29
CA THR A 116 -0.92 10.90 -7.06
C THR A 116 -0.20 11.93 -6.21
N VAL A 117 -0.09 11.65 -4.93
CA VAL A 117 0.77 12.38 -3.97
C VAL A 117 2.08 11.62 -3.71
N SER A 118 2.28 10.46 -4.34
CA SER A 118 3.44 9.60 -4.13
C SER A 118 4.52 9.84 -5.19
N SER A 119 5.67 10.35 -4.78
CA SER A 119 6.84 10.43 -5.66
C SER A 119 7.36 9.04 -6.06
N TYR A 120 7.15 8.03 -5.20
CA TYR A 120 7.47 6.64 -5.51
C TYR A 120 6.63 6.12 -6.69
N ILE A 121 5.31 6.34 -6.66
CA ILE A 121 4.42 5.94 -7.77
C ILE A 121 4.78 6.69 -9.05
N ALA A 122 5.02 8.00 -8.97
CA ALA A 122 5.43 8.78 -10.13
C ALA A 122 6.74 8.26 -10.74
N HIS A 123 7.73 7.94 -9.91
CA HIS A 123 8.99 7.34 -10.36
C HIS A 123 8.80 5.94 -10.96
N LEU A 124 7.93 5.11 -10.36
CA LEU A 124 7.61 3.77 -10.84
C LEU A 124 7.01 3.78 -12.26
N LEU A 125 6.25 4.83 -12.57
CA LEU A 125 5.54 4.98 -13.85
C LEU A 125 6.31 5.83 -14.89
N LYS A 126 7.55 6.25 -14.63
CA LYS A 126 8.32 7.15 -15.49
C LYS A 126 8.43 6.71 -16.96
N ASP A 127 8.46 5.39 -17.20
CA ASP A 127 8.57 4.78 -18.53
C ASP A 127 7.24 4.15 -19.01
N ALA A 128 6.15 4.31 -18.23
CA ALA A 128 4.83 3.80 -18.57
C ALA A 128 4.09 4.76 -19.51
N PRO A 129 3.19 4.28 -20.38
CA PRO A 129 2.50 5.11 -21.36
C PRO A 129 1.35 5.94 -20.76
N CYS A 130 1.03 5.80 -19.47
CA CYS A 130 0.00 6.59 -18.80
C CYS A 130 0.52 7.99 -18.45
N GLU A 131 -0.38 8.97 -18.43
CA GLU A 131 -0.07 10.30 -17.91
C GLU A 131 -0.03 10.27 -16.38
N VAL A 132 0.93 10.97 -15.77
CA VAL A 132 1.07 11.05 -14.31
C VAL A 132 1.10 12.52 -13.87
N ILE A 133 0.18 12.87 -12.99
CA ILE A 133 0.12 14.17 -12.32
C ILE A 133 0.57 13.97 -10.86
N LEU A 134 1.79 14.38 -10.55
CA LEU A 134 2.30 14.38 -9.18
C LEU A 134 1.91 15.70 -8.50
N LEU A 135 1.05 15.62 -7.50
CA LEU A 135 0.65 16.78 -6.70
C LEU A 135 1.79 17.22 -5.77
N GLY A 136 1.99 18.53 -5.66
CA GLY A 136 3.04 19.12 -4.83
C GLY A 136 2.66 19.20 -3.35
N GLY A 137 3.65 19.57 -2.52
CA GLY A 137 3.48 19.75 -1.08
C GLY A 137 4.77 19.59 -0.29
N VAL A 138 4.65 19.35 1.01
CA VAL A 138 5.78 18.99 1.86
C VAL A 138 6.16 17.53 1.61
N TYR A 139 7.39 17.27 1.23
CA TYR A 139 7.87 15.92 0.95
C TYR A 139 8.24 15.16 2.25
N GLN A 140 7.51 14.11 2.54
CA GLN A 140 7.84 13.14 3.59
C GLN A 140 8.81 12.09 3.02
N LYS A 141 10.08 12.16 3.41
CA LYS A 141 11.16 11.33 2.86
C LYS A 141 10.97 9.82 3.06
N LYS A 142 10.39 9.39 4.19
CA LYS A 142 10.20 7.97 4.51
C LYS A 142 9.08 7.33 3.70
N SER A 143 7.95 8.01 3.61
CA SER A 143 6.77 7.54 2.86
C SER A 143 6.83 7.89 1.38
N GLU A 144 7.81 8.70 0.95
CA GLU A 144 7.94 9.23 -0.40
C GLU A 144 6.63 9.88 -0.91
N SER A 145 5.95 10.63 -0.02
CA SER A 145 4.67 11.27 -0.33
C SER A 145 4.68 12.78 -0.05
N MET A 146 3.84 13.49 -0.79
CA MET A 146 3.56 14.90 -0.58
C MET A 146 2.39 15.07 0.37
N VAL A 147 2.52 15.97 1.33
CA VAL A 147 1.52 16.23 2.38
C VAL A 147 1.40 17.72 2.69
N GLY A 148 0.42 18.06 3.49
CA GLY A 148 0.22 19.40 4.05
C GLY A 148 -0.68 20.31 3.23
N PRO A 149 -0.80 21.60 3.65
CA PRO A 149 -1.79 22.52 3.10
C PRO A 149 -1.68 22.75 1.59
N LEU A 150 -0.46 22.75 1.04
CA LEU A 150 -0.26 22.87 -0.41
C LEU A 150 -0.79 21.65 -1.17
N THR A 151 -0.56 20.43 -0.64
CA THR A 151 -1.11 19.21 -1.22
C THR A 151 -2.64 19.24 -1.21
N ARG A 152 -3.23 19.67 -0.10
CA ARG A 152 -4.67 19.83 0.03
C ARG A 152 -5.23 20.83 -1.01
N GLN A 153 -4.56 21.96 -1.21
CA GLN A 153 -4.93 22.93 -2.27
C GLN A 153 -4.81 22.31 -3.67
N CYS A 154 -3.75 21.56 -3.96
CA CYS A 154 -3.60 20.87 -5.24
C CYS A 154 -4.73 19.88 -5.50
N ILE A 155 -5.16 19.10 -4.48
CA ILE A 155 -6.29 18.17 -4.59
C ILE A 155 -7.58 18.90 -4.99
N GLN A 156 -7.83 20.10 -4.46
CA GLN A 156 -9.02 20.87 -4.81
C GLN A 156 -9.05 21.30 -6.29
N GLN A 157 -7.88 21.45 -6.95
CA GLN A 157 -7.75 21.92 -8.33
C GLN A 157 -7.87 20.80 -9.38
N VAL A 158 -7.97 19.53 -8.95
CA VAL A 158 -8.02 18.38 -9.86
C VAL A 158 -9.34 17.61 -9.73
N HIS A 159 -9.72 16.90 -10.80
CA HIS A 159 -10.89 16.04 -10.83
C HIS A 159 -10.51 14.62 -11.22
N PHE A 160 -11.12 13.64 -10.59
CA PHE A 160 -10.92 12.21 -10.84
C PHE A 160 -12.23 11.45 -10.58
N SER A 161 -12.43 10.38 -11.34
CA SER A 161 -13.65 9.55 -11.22
C SER A 161 -13.57 8.55 -10.04
N LYS A 162 -12.36 8.06 -9.76
CA LYS A 162 -12.08 7.08 -8.71
C LYS A 162 -10.88 7.51 -7.87
N ALA A 163 -10.90 7.15 -6.57
CA ALA A 163 -9.77 7.32 -5.67
C ALA A 163 -9.46 5.99 -4.98
N PHE A 164 -8.24 5.48 -5.17
CA PHE A 164 -7.74 4.29 -4.48
C PHE A 164 -6.95 4.72 -3.25
N ILE A 165 -7.41 4.30 -2.09
CA ILE A 165 -6.98 4.78 -0.78
C ILE A 165 -6.48 3.60 0.05
N GLY A 166 -5.28 3.75 0.62
CA GLY A 166 -4.75 2.85 1.63
C GLY A 166 -5.21 3.22 3.03
N ILE A 167 -5.25 2.25 3.91
CA ILE A 167 -5.54 2.43 5.33
C ILE A 167 -4.48 1.75 6.18
N ASP A 168 -4.35 2.16 7.43
CA ASP A 168 -3.48 1.49 8.39
C ASP A 168 -4.27 0.62 9.38
N GLY A 169 -5.54 0.90 9.60
CA GLY A 169 -6.41 0.12 10.48
C GLY A 169 -7.89 0.38 10.27
N TRP A 170 -8.70 -0.56 10.76
CA TRP A 170 -10.16 -0.46 10.80
C TRP A 170 -10.76 -1.30 11.94
N GLN A 171 -11.75 -0.75 12.60
CA GLN A 171 -12.67 -1.46 13.51
C GLN A 171 -14.08 -0.87 13.36
N PRO A 172 -15.15 -1.65 13.69
CA PRO A 172 -16.53 -1.19 13.55
C PRO A 172 -16.82 0.13 14.26
N GLU A 173 -16.29 0.31 15.47
CA GLU A 173 -16.55 1.45 16.35
C GLU A 173 -15.80 2.71 15.95
N THR A 174 -14.62 2.56 15.31
CA THR A 174 -13.73 3.69 14.99
C THR A 174 -13.71 4.04 13.51
N GLY A 175 -14.19 3.14 12.64
CA GLY A 175 -14.04 3.26 11.20
C GLY A 175 -12.59 3.09 10.74
N PHE A 176 -12.25 3.66 9.60
CA PHE A 176 -10.91 3.62 9.02
C PHE A 176 -9.98 4.61 9.71
N THR A 177 -8.71 4.18 9.91
CA THR A 177 -7.69 4.95 10.65
C THR A 177 -6.34 4.93 9.95
N GLY A 178 -5.56 6.00 10.16
CA GLY A 178 -4.19 6.17 9.66
C GLY A 178 -3.19 6.40 10.80
N ARG A 179 -1.91 6.13 10.54
CA ARG A 179 -0.81 6.31 11.50
C ARG A 179 -0.22 7.72 11.50
N ASP A 180 -0.32 8.43 10.39
CA ASP A 180 0.30 9.74 10.19
C ASP A 180 -0.77 10.80 9.94
N MET A 181 -0.73 11.87 10.74
CA MET A 181 -1.72 12.96 10.71
C MET A 181 -1.78 13.64 9.34
N MET A 182 -0.63 13.93 8.75
CA MET A 182 -0.56 14.69 7.51
C MET A 182 -1.03 13.87 6.31
N ARG A 183 -0.72 12.57 6.28
CA ARG A 183 -1.23 11.65 5.26
C ARG A 183 -2.73 11.43 5.42
N THR A 184 -3.20 11.31 6.65
CA THR A 184 -4.65 11.20 6.92
C THR A 184 -5.39 12.46 6.47
N ASP A 185 -4.82 13.65 6.65
CA ASP A 185 -5.40 14.91 6.13
C ASP A 185 -5.48 14.93 4.60
N VAL A 186 -4.48 14.40 3.91
CA VAL A 186 -4.51 14.22 2.44
C VAL A 186 -5.67 13.30 2.03
N VAL A 187 -5.83 12.16 2.69
CA VAL A 187 -6.94 11.24 2.42
C VAL A 187 -8.28 11.93 2.67
N ASN A 188 -8.41 12.65 3.78
CA ASN A 188 -9.63 13.40 4.08
C ASN A 188 -9.94 14.46 3.01
N ALA A 189 -8.93 15.14 2.45
CA ALA A 189 -9.13 16.08 1.33
C ALA A 189 -9.60 15.40 0.04
N VAL A 190 -9.12 14.18 -0.23
CA VAL A 190 -9.59 13.35 -1.36
C VAL A 190 -11.05 12.95 -1.17
N LEU A 191 -11.43 12.55 0.05
CA LEU A 191 -12.81 12.15 0.39
C LEU A 191 -13.81 13.32 0.44
N GLU A 192 -13.36 14.57 0.32
CA GLU A 192 -14.21 15.74 0.11
C GLU A 192 -14.61 15.93 -1.37
N LYS A 193 -13.97 15.19 -2.30
CA LYS A 193 -14.27 15.25 -3.74
C LYS A 193 -15.40 14.29 -4.10
N GLU A 194 -16.16 14.65 -5.13
CA GLU A 194 -17.12 13.73 -5.75
C GLU A 194 -16.39 12.69 -6.59
N CYS A 195 -16.18 11.50 -6.05
CA CYS A 195 -15.52 10.38 -6.72
C CYS A 195 -15.97 9.04 -6.11
N GLU A 196 -15.73 7.95 -6.81
CA GLU A 196 -15.83 6.61 -6.23
C GLU A 196 -14.61 6.36 -5.35
N ALA A 197 -14.78 6.44 -4.01
CA ALA A 197 -13.74 6.19 -3.04
C ALA A 197 -13.61 4.69 -2.75
N ILE A 198 -12.45 4.12 -3.00
CA ILE A 198 -12.16 2.69 -2.93
C ILE A 198 -11.01 2.44 -1.95
N VAL A 199 -11.29 1.70 -0.89
CA VAL A 199 -10.23 1.19 0.00
C VAL A 199 -9.56 -0.01 -0.68
N LEU A 200 -8.23 0.03 -0.84
CA LEU A 200 -7.43 -1.07 -1.34
C LEU A 200 -6.43 -1.51 -0.27
N THR A 201 -6.70 -2.65 0.37
CA THR A 201 -5.94 -3.07 1.55
C THR A 201 -5.93 -4.58 1.72
N ASP A 202 -4.90 -5.12 2.37
CA ASP A 202 -4.88 -6.51 2.82
C ASP A 202 -5.59 -6.69 4.17
N SER A 203 -6.02 -7.93 4.44
CA SER A 203 -6.78 -8.30 5.63
C SER A 203 -6.09 -8.00 6.97
N SER A 204 -4.78 -7.82 7.00
CA SER A 204 -4.03 -7.52 8.23
C SER A 204 -4.37 -6.16 8.85
N LYS A 205 -5.10 -5.30 8.14
CA LYS A 205 -5.49 -3.97 8.62
C LYS A 205 -6.79 -3.98 9.43
N PHE A 206 -7.58 -5.03 9.28
CA PHE A 206 -8.82 -5.18 10.04
C PHE A 206 -8.53 -5.64 11.47
N GLY A 207 -9.20 -5.01 12.43
CA GLY A 207 -8.98 -5.19 13.86
C GLY A 207 -7.91 -4.29 14.48
N ALA A 208 -7.15 -3.53 13.68
CA ALA A 208 -6.20 -2.54 14.17
C ALA A 208 -6.83 -1.14 14.24
N VAL A 209 -6.40 -0.32 15.21
CA VAL A 209 -6.77 1.10 15.33
C VAL A 209 -5.51 1.93 15.45
N HIS A 210 -5.47 3.05 14.74
CA HIS A 210 -4.39 4.01 14.79
C HIS A 210 -4.88 5.42 15.14
N SER A 211 -3.94 6.33 15.39
CA SER A 211 -4.19 7.60 16.08
C SER A 211 -5.06 8.60 15.32
N TYR A 212 -5.15 8.49 13.98
CA TYR A 212 -5.81 9.51 13.17
C TYR A 212 -6.99 8.94 12.40
N SER A 213 -8.17 9.56 12.56
CA SER A 213 -9.40 9.11 11.92
C SER A 213 -9.44 9.51 10.44
N ILE A 214 -9.66 8.54 9.58
CA ILE A 214 -10.06 8.75 8.18
C ILE A 214 -11.58 8.88 8.10
N GLY A 215 -12.30 8.16 8.96
CA GLY A 215 -13.74 8.26 9.09
C GLY A 215 -14.48 6.94 8.96
N PRO A 216 -15.81 6.99 9.05
CA PRO A 216 -16.67 5.81 9.00
C PRO A 216 -16.73 5.23 7.58
N VAL A 217 -17.24 4.00 7.48
CA VAL A 217 -17.32 3.25 6.21
C VAL A 217 -18.19 3.95 5.16
N GLU A 218 -19.16 4.73 5.57
CA GLU A 218 -20.10 5.46 4.72
C GLU A 218 -19.42 6.55 3.84
N ARG A 219 -18.18 6.91 4.16
CA ARG A 219 -17.37 7.82 3.32
C ARG A 219 -16.80 7.14 2.09
N PHE A 220 -16.93 5.82 1.99
CA PHE A 220 -16.37 5.01 0.91
C PHE A 220 -17.48 4.28 0.15
N ASN A 221 -17.21 3.99 -1.11
CA ASN A 221 -18.12 3.24 -1.98
C ASN A 221 -17.76 1.75 -2.00
N ARG A 222 -16.47 1.42 -1.82
CA ARG A 222 -15.97 0.08 -2.02
C ARG A 222 -14.77 -0.24 -1.13
N VAL A 223 -14.67 -1.51 -0.72
CA VAL A 223 -13.46 -2.10 -0.13
C VAL A 223 -13.03 -3.29 -0.98
N ILE A 224 -11.73 -3.36 -1.28
CA ILE A 224 -11.07 -4.50 -1.92
C ILE A 224 -10.08 -5.07 -0.90
N THR A 225 -10.26 -6.33 -0.54
CA THR A 225 -9.40 -7.04 0.41
C THR A 225 -9.29 -8.53 0.06
N ASP A 226 -8.53 -9.30 0.83
CA ASP A 226 -8.30 -10.72 0.60
C ASP A 226 -9.16 -11.63 1.49
N SER A 227 -9.21 -12.92 1.12
CA SER A 227 -10.04 -13.95 1.77
C SER A 227 -9.63 -14.30 3.21
N LYS A 228 -8.51 -13.74 3.74
CA LYS A 228 -8.10 -13.90 5.14
C LYS A 228 -8.77 -12.88 6.08
N ILE A 229 -9.63 -12.01 5.58
CA ILE A 229 -10.43 -11.13 6.43
C ILE A 229 -11.29 -11.98 7.38
N ARG A 230 -11.39 -11.57 8.65
CA ARG A 230 -12.22 -12.28 9.63
C ARG A 230 -13.70 -12.17 9.25
N ALA A 231 -14.44 -13.27 9.41
CA ALA A 231 -15.86 -13.31 9.08
C ALA A 231 -16.67 -12.23 9.82
N SER A 232 -16.29 -11.90 11.07
CA SER A 232 -16.94 -10.82 11.84
C SER A 232 -16.74 -9.44 11.20
N ASP A 233 -15.52 -9.15 10.68
CA ASP A 233 -15.20 -7.88 10.06
C ASP A 233 -15.91 -7.76 8.70
N LEU A 234 -15.89 -8.84 7.92
CA LEU A 234 -16.59 -8.90 6.63
C LEU A 234 -18.09 -8.64 6.82
N MET A 235 -18.72 -9.31 7.80
CA MET A 235 -20.15 -9.13 8.12
C MET A 235 -20.46 -7.67 8.46
N HIS A 236 -19.62 -6.98 9.25
CA HIS A 236 -19.83 -5.57 9.56
C HIS A 236 -19.74 -4.67 8.32
N LEU A 237 -18.78 -4.92 7.44
CA LEU A 237 -18.65 -4.18 6.19
C LEU A 237 -19.83 -4.40 5.26
N GLU A 238 -20.30 -5.64 5.11
CA GLU A 238 -21.45 -6.00 4.26
C GLU A 238 -22.78 -5.43 4.76
N HIS A 239 -22.93 -5.22 6.08
CA HIS A 239 -24.13 -4.57 6.64
C HIS A 239 -24.16 -3.07 6.37
N SER A 240 -23.05 -2.47 5.99
CA SER A 240 -23.02 -1.09 5.49
C SER A 240 -23.44 -1.04 4.02
N LYS A 241 -23.66 0.15 3.46
CA LYS A 241 -23.96 0.32 2.02
C LYS A 241 -22.71 0.17 1.13
N LEU A 242 -21.61 -0.27 1.70
CA LEU A 242 -20.32 -0.43 1.06
C LEU A 242 -20.30 -1.71 0.21
N THR A 243 -19.78 -1.63 -1.00
CA THR A 243 -19.51 -2.84 -1.80
C THR A 243 -18.19 -3.47 -1.37
N VAL A 244 -18.23 -4.72 -0.90
CA VAL A 244 -17.02 -5.44 -0.48
C VAL A 244 -16.62 -6.46 -1.56
N HIS A 245 -15.37 -6.41 -1.99
CA HIS A 245 -14.76 -7.40 -2.87
C HIS A 245 -13.69 -8.16 -2.10
N VAL A 246 -13.92 -9.45 -1.94
CA VAL A 246 -12.96 -10.38 -1.35
C VAL A 246 -12.28 -11.14 -2.48
N VAL A 247 -10.98 -10.94 -2.62
CA VAL A 247 -10.16 -11.63 -3.62
C VAL A 247 -9.66 -12.94 -3.00
N ASP A 248 -9.92 -14.06 -3.66
CA ASP A 248 -9.45 -15.37 -3.24
C ASP A 248 -7.96 -15.53 -3.53
N ILE A 249 -7.17 -15.82 -2.48
CA ILE A 249 -5.71 -15.97 -2.56
C ILE A 249 -5.23 -17.13 -1.70
#